data_1824e4b6d2bf959cf2a09c76def7f4c6
#
_entry.id   1824e4b6d2bf959cf2a09c76def7f4c6
#
_cell.length_a   1.000
_cell.length_b   1.000
_cell.length_c   1.000
_cell.angle_alpha   90.00
_cell.angle_beta   90.00
_cell.angle_gamma   90.00
#
_symmetry.space_group_name_H-M   'P 1'
#
loop_
_entity.id
_entity.type
_entity.pdbx_description
1 polymer ?
#
loop_
_entity_poly.entity_id
_entity_poly.type
_entity_poly.pdbx_seq_one_letter_code
_entity_poly.pdbx_strand_id
1 'polypeptide(L)'
;MKVLILAAYALSILYVHFRGRVRHKLSRQLSDHSSFLAPINCLMYLFSKVPNRPYLAPQTFPELQVLVDNWQAIRSEALHLHDAGNIKRSEQYDDIGFNSFFKSGWKRFYLKWYDEAHPSAGQLCPQTTALLRQIPSVKAAMFAELPPGSKLVRHRDPYAGSLRFHLGLFTPNDPACFIEVDGERYHWRDGEAVVFDETFIHYAENATEHNRIILFCDIERPLTQGWATAFNRWFSRNVMAAAAAPNNAGDRTGGLNRIFDSLYKIRLQGKRLKKRNRKLYYLQKWGFFALVL
;
A
#
# COMPACT_ATOMS: atom_id res chain seq x y z
N MET A 1 -28.35 -3.65 21.49
CA MET A 1 -27.68 -2.97 20.38
C MET A 1 -26.15 -2.90 20.54
N LYS A 2 -25.56 -2.30 21.59
CA LYS A 2 -24.10 -2.20 21.81
C LYS A 2 -23.38 -3.56 21.77
N VAL A 3 -23.90 -4.58 22.44
CA VAL A 3 -23.31 -5.93 22.46
C VAL A 3 -23.26 -6.56 21.05
N LEU A 4 -24.30 -6.37 20.24
CA LEU A 4 -24.35 -6.89 18.86
C LEU A 4 -23.31 -6.21 17.97
N ILE A 5 -23.11 -4.90 18.12
CA ILE A 5 -22.09 -4.14 17.38
C ILE A 5 -20.69 -4.64 17.76
N LEU A 6 -20.41 -4.80 19.05
CA LEU A 6 -19.13 -5.32 19.53
C LEU A 6 -18.89 -6.77 19.07
N ALA A 7 -19.92 -7.61 19.10
CA ALA A 7 -19.82 -8.98 18.61
C ALA A 7 -19.54 -9.01 17.10
N ALA A 8 -20.25 -8.22 16.30
CA ALA A 8 -20.02 -8.12 14.85
C ALA A 8 -18.62 -7.61 14.55
N TYR A 9 -18.11 -6.64 15.30
CA TYR A 9 -16.76 -6.14 15.17
C TYR A 9 -15.72 -7.23 15.49
N ALA A 10 -15.89 -7.95 16.60
CA ALA A 10 -15.00 -9.04 16.99
C ALA A 10 -15.00 -10.18 15.97
N LEU A 11 -16.18 -10.57 15.47
CA LEU A 11 -16.30 -11.58 14.40
C LEU A 11 -15.63 -11.14 13.11
N SER A 12 -15.71 -9.87 12.75
CA SER A 12 -15.01 -9.36 11.56
C SER A 12 -13.48 -9.42 11.71
N ILE A 13 -12.94 -9.13 12.91
CA ILE A 13 -11.50 -9.30 13.18
C ILE A 13 -11.11 -10.78 13.08
N LEU A 14 -11.89 -11.69 13.62
CA LEU A 14 -11.66 -13.12 13.53
C LEU A 14 -11.68 -13.58 12.07
N TYR A 15 -12.65 -13.15 11.28
CA TYR A 15 -12.70 -13.47 9.86
C TYR A 15 -11.44 -12.99 9.14
N VAL A 16 -11.03 -11.73 9.31
CA VAL A 16 -9.80 -11.19 8.71
C VAL A 16 -8.55 -11.97 9.16
N HIS A 17 -8.52 -12.41 10.43
CA HIS A 17 -7.42 -13.21 10.95
C HIS A 17 -7.34 -14.60 10.33
N PHE A 18 -8.48 -15.28 10.14
CA PHE A 18 -8.55 -16.66 9.65
C PHE A 18 -8.69 -16.78 8.13
N ARG A 19 -8.84 -15.67 7.41
CA ARG A 19 -9.11 -15.65 5.97
C ARG A 19 -8.01 -16.30 5.13
N GLY A 20 -6.72 -16.12 5.52
CA GLY A 20 -5.57 -16.66 4.81
C GLY A 20 -4.93 -17.87 5.50
N ARG A 21 -4.02 -18.54 4.78
CA ARG A 21 -3.16 -19.62 5.32
C ARG A 21 -2.09 -19.04 6.26
N VAL A 22 -1.47 -17.92 5.84
CA VAL A 22 -0.46 -17.21 6.65
C VAL A 22 -1.15 -16.26 7.60
N ARG A 23 -0.78 -16.33 8.89
CA ARG A 23 -1.45 -15.54 9.94
C ARG A 23 -0.45 -14.82 10.82
N HIS A 24 -0.82 -13.64 11.30
CA HIS A 24 -0.12 -12.99 12.40
C HIS A 24 -0.38 -13.73 13.72
N LYS A 25 0.53 -13.61 14.70
CA LYS A 25 0.19 -13.95 16.09
C LYS A 25 -1.03 -13.13 16.52
N LEU A 26 -1.96 -13.69 17.29
CA LEU A 26 -3.21 -13.04 17.68
C LEU A 26 -2.96 -11.67 18.35
N SER A 27 -1.95 -11.57 19.22
CA SER A 27 -1.57 -10.30 19.86
C SER A 27 -1.14 -9.21 18.86
N ARG A 28 -0.51 -9.59 17.75
CA ARG A 28 -0.17 -8.68 16.65
C ARG A 28 -1.41 -8.33 15.84
N GLN A 29 -2.31 -9.29 15.58
CA GLN A 29 -3.57 -9.05 14.86
C GLN A 29 -4.41 -7.99 15.56
N LEU A 30 -4.57 -8.05 16.89
CA LEU A 30 -5.35 -7.07 17.65
C LEU A 30 -4.82 -5.64 17.55
N SER A 31 -3.53 -5.46 17.28
CA SER A 31 -2.90 -4.14 17.10
C SER A 31 -2.63 -3.79 15.63
N ASP A 32 -3.00 -4.66 14.71
CA ASP A 32 -2.82 -4.45 13.27
C ASP A 32 -3.90 -3.52 12.72
N HIS A 33 -3.52 -2.64 11.79
CA HIS A 33 -4.45 -1.70 11.17
C HIS A 33 -5.61 -2.37 10.43
N SER A 34 -5.44 -3.60 9.94
CA SER A 34 -6.51 -4.38 9.32
C SER A 34 -7.64 -4.73 10.31
N SER A 35 -7.35 -4.77 11.61
CA SER A 35 -8.37 -4.96 12.64
C SER A 35 -9.29 -3.75 12.80
N PHE A 36 -8.77 -2.53 12.64
CA PHE A 36 -9.59 -1.32 12.67
C PHE A 36 -10.56 -1.25 11.51
N LEU A 37 -10.14 -1.70 10.33
CA LEU A 37 -10.97 -1.70 9.12
C LEU A 37 -11.70 -3.03 8.90
N ALA A 38 -11.63 -3.98 9.83
CA ALA A 38 -12.19 -5.32 9.67
C ALA A 38 -13.66 -5.34 9.25
N PRO A 39 -14.59 -4.56 9.85
CA PRO A 39 -15.99 -4.52 9.40
C PRO A 39 -16.14 -4.03 7.96
N ILE A 40 -15.39 -2.99 7.58
CA ILE A 40 -15.39 -2.44 6.23
C ILE A 40 -14.80 -3.46 5.24
N ASN A 41 -13.71 -4.11 5.61
CA ASN A 41 -13.09 -5.14 4.80
C ASN A 41 -14.01 -6.35 4.59
N CYS A 42 -14.72 -6.80 5.63
CA CYS A 42 -15.72 -7.85 5.51
C CYS A 42 -16.84 -7.49 4.53
N LEU A 43 -17.28 -6.21 4.54
CA LEU A 43 -18.24 -5.71 3.57
C LEU A 43 -17.70 -5.80 2.13
N MET A 44 -16.42 -5.40 1.90
CA MET A 44 -15.78 -5.49 0.59
C MET A 44 -15.66 -6.94 0.13
N TYR A 45 -15.31 -7.88 1.01
CA TYR A 45 -15.21 -9.29 0.66
C TYR A 45 -16.58 -9.90 0.34
N LEU A 46 -17.62 -9.56 1.13
CA LEU A 46 -18.98 -10.09 0.94
C LEU A 46 -19.56 -9.73 -0.41
N PHE A 47 -19.28 -8.53 -0.90
CA PHE A 47 -19.80 -8.03 -2.19
C PHE A 47 -18.76 -8.08 -3.32
N SER A 48 -17.62 -8.73 -3.12
CA SER A 48 -16.59 -8.85 -4.16
C SER A 48 -17.07 -9.69 -5.34
N LYS A 49 -16.83 -9.21 -6.58
CA LYS A 49 -17.01 -10.00 -7.80
C LYS A 49 -15.85 -10.95 -8.07
N VAL A 50 -14.70 -10.71 -7.46
CA VAL A 50 -13.52 -11.56 -7.61
C VAL A 50 -13.42 -12.57 -6.48
N PRO A 51 -12.86 -13.77 -6.73
CA PRO A 51 -12.74 -14.80 -5.72
C PRO A 51 -11.81 -14.39 -4.57
N ASN A 52 -12.04 -14.97 -3.40
CA ASN A 52 -11.20 -14.80 -2.22
C ASN A 52 -9.92 -15.65 -2.34
N ARG A 53 -8.96 -15.19 -3.13
CA ARG A 53 -7.68 -15.85 -3.41
C ARG A 53 -6.54 -14.85 -3.33
N PRO A 54 -5.31 -15.30 -2.97
CA PRO A 54 -4.15 -14.42 -2.90
C PRO A 54 -3.81 -13.81 -4.27
N TYR A 55 -3.81 -14.60 -5.34
CA TYR A 55 -3.57 -14.12 -6.70
C TYR A 55 -4.82 -14.23 -7.57
N LEU A 56 -4.98 -13.25 -8.45
CA LEU A 56 -6.06 -13.15 -9.42
C LEU A 56 -5.49 -13.14 -10.85
N ALA A 57 -6.23 -13.70 -11.78
CA ALA A 57 -5.81 -13.68 -13.19
C ALA A 57 -5.86 -12.23 -13.72
N PRO A 58 -4.76 -11.67 -14.28
CA PRO A 58 -4.76 -10.31 -14.83
C PRO A 58 -5.85 -10.09 -15.89
N GLN A 59 -6.23 -11.13 -16.64
CA GLN A 59 -7.29 -11.11 -17.65
C GLN A 59 -8.68 -10.80 -17.07
N THR A 60 -8.86 -10.90 -15.75
CA THR A 60 -10.08 -10.45 -15.07
C THR A 60 -10.26 -8.93 -15.14
N PHE A 61 -9.19 -8.19 -15.46
CA PHE A 61 -9.13 -6.73 -15.50
C PHE A 61 -8.65 -6.27 -16.88
N PRO A 62 -9.47 -6.45 -17.94
CA PRO A 62 -9.04 -6.20 -19.32
C PRO A 62 -8.65 -4.73 -19.57
N GLU A 63 -9.21 -3.80 -18.80
CA GLU A 63 -8.85 -2.39 -18.88
C GLU A 63 -7.38 -2.09 -18.51
N LEU A 64 -6.69 -3.00 -17.82
CA LEU A 64 -5.28 -2.87 -17.48
C LEU A 64 -4.35 -3.32 -18.61
N GLN A 65 -4.88 -3.98 -19.65
CA GLN A 65 -4.07 -4.50 -20.74
C GLN A 65 -3.30 -3.38 -21.45
N VAL A 66 -3.89 -2.18 -21.54
CA VAL A 66 -3.22 -1.02 -22.14
C VAL A 66 -1.90 -0.65 -21.45
N LEU A 67 -1.76 -0.92 -20.13
CA LEU A 67 -0.50 -0.72 -19.41
C LEU A 67 0.53 -1.79 -19.81
N VAL A 68 0.09 -3.03 -19.98
CA VAL A 68 0.94 -4.14 -20.40
C VAL A 68 1.42 -3.92 -21.84
N ASP A 69 0.54 -3.51 -22.73
CA ASP A 69 0.87 -3.26 -24.14
C ASP A 69 1.86 -2.10 -24.33
N ASN A 70 1.89 -1.17 -23.37
CA ASN A 70 2.77 0.00 -23.42
C ASN A 70 3.92 -0.08 -22.39
N TRP A 71 4.27 -1.26 -21.90
CA TRP A 71 5.22 -1.43 -20.82
C TRP A 71 6.62 -0.85 -21.13
N GLN A 72 7.09 -0.89 -22.40
CA GLN A 72 8.38 -0.33 -22.78
C GLN A 72 8.41 1.21 -22.63
N ALA A 73 7.33 1.90 -23.02
CA ALA A 73 7.22 3.34 -22.84
C ALA A 73 7.19 3.73 -21.36
N ILE A 74 6.43 2.98 -20.56
CA ILE A 74 6.37 3.14 -19.10
C ILE A 74 7.74 2.87 -18.47
N ARG A 75 8.43 1.81 -18.92
CA ARG A 75 9.81 1.48 -18.49
C ARG A 75 10.78 2.62 -18.78
N SER A 76 10.72 3.19 -19.98
CA SER A 76 11.61 4.28 -20.38
C SER A 76 11.49 5.49 -19.42
N GLU A 77 10.26 5.90 -19.09
CA GLU A 77 10.03 6.98 -18.13
C GLU A 77 10.48 6.59 -16.70
N ALA A 78 10.27 5.35 -16.29
CA ALA A 78 10.71 4.87 -14.97
C ALA A 78 12.25 4.84 -14.86
N LEU A 79 12.96 4.40 -15.89
CA LEU A 79 14.42 4.37 -15.90
C LEU A 79 15.00 5.80 -15.94
N HIS A 80 14.41 6.70 -16.71
CA HIS A 80 14.82 8.11 -16.69
C HIS A 80 14.70 8.72 -15.28
N LEU A 81 13.59 8.43 -14.57
CA LEU A 81 13.43 8.88 -13.18
C LEU A 81 14.41 8.21 -12.21
N HIS A 82 14.73 6.94 -12.43
CA HIS A 82 15.72 6.22 -11.64
C HIS A 82 17.10 6.84 -11.78
N ASP A 83 17.56 7.06 -13.02
CA ASP A 83 18.87 7.63 -13.36
C ASP A 83 19.01 9.08 -12.85
N ALA A 84 17.90 9.85 -12.88
CA ALA A 84 17.83 11.20 -12.31
C ALA A 84 17.70 11.23 -10.78
N GLY A 85 17.62 10.06 -10.09
CA GLY A 85 17.46 9.97 -8.63
C GLY A 85 16.09 10.41 -8.11
N ASN A 86 15.06 10.47 -8.96
CA ASN A 86 13.71 10.88 -8.59
C ASN A 86 12.89 9.74 -7.95
N ILE A 87 13.22 8.47 -8.20
CA ILE A 87 12.68 7.34 -7.44
C ILE A 87 13.47 7.28 -6.13
N LYS A 88 12.87 7.81 -5.06
CA LYS A 88 13.56 8.04 -3.79
C LYS A 88 12.71 7.67 -2.59
N ARG A 89 13.35 7.45 -1.44
CA ARG A 89 12.67 7.41 -0.16
C ARG A 89 12.25 8.82 0.26
N SER A 90 11.19 8.94 1.06
CA SER A 90 10.94 10.21 1.72
C SER A 90 12.03 10.49 2.76
N GLU A 91 12.60 11.68 2.74
CA GLU A 91 13.56 12.16 3.73
C GLU A 91 12.84 12.74 4.95
N GLN A 92 11.59 13.15 4.77
CA GLN A 92 10.71 13.66 5.82
C GLN A 92 9.72 12.56 6.24
N TYR A 93 9.09 12.75 7.40
CA TYR A 93 8.04 11.83 7.86
C TYR A 93 6.67 12.25 7.31
N ASP A 94 6.59 12.34 5.98
CA ASP A 94 5.44 12.82 5.23
C ASP A 94 4.76 11.73 4.39
N ASP A 95 5.13 10.46 4.62
CA ASP A 95 4.59 9.30 3.94
C ASP A 95 4.18 8.21 4.95
N ILE A 96 2.96 8.34 5.48
CA ILE A 96 2.42 7.41 6.49
C ILE A 96 2.28 5.99 5.93
N GLY A 97 1.97 5.84 4.63
CA GLY A 97 1.72 4.56 3.98
C GLY A 97 2.96 3.68 3.92
N PHE A 98 4.11 4.27 3.56
CA PHE A 98 5.30 3.51 3.22
C PHE A 98 6.54 3.83 4.08
N ASN A 99 6.40 4.66 5.13
CA ASN A 99 7.51 5.06 5.99
C ASN A 99 8.30 3.88 6.59
N SER A 100 7.66 2.75 6.85
CA SER A 100 8.33 1.55 7.36
C SER A 100 9.22 0.87 6.31
N PHE A 101 8.88 0.97 5.03
CA PHE A 101 9.56 0.31 3.91
C PHE A 101 10.85 1.03 3.51
N PHE A 102 10.91 2.36 3.70
CA PHE A 102 12.13 3.13 3.45
C PHE A 102 13.33 2.65 4.28
N LYS A 103 13.09 2.00 5.43
CA LYS A 103 14.14 1.44 6.29
C LYS A 103 14.84 0.23 5.68
N SER A 104 14.17 -0.47 4.76
CA SER A 104 14.71 -1.61 4.02
C SER A 104 15.23 -1.22 2.64
N GLY A 105 15.41 0.08 2.36
CA GLY A 105 15.94 0.57 1.10
C GLY A 105 14.90 0.81 0.01
N TRP A 106 13.64 0.42 0.22
CA TRP A 106 12.55 0.64 -0.74
C TRP A 106 12.40 2.12 -1.08
N LYS A 107 12.12 2.41 -2.38
CA LYS A 107 11.97 3.76 -2.89
C LYS A 107 10.73 3.84 -3.77
N ARG A 108 10.23 5.06 -3.98
CA ARG A 108 9.02 5.28 -4.79
C ARG A 108 9.04 6.64 -5.50
N PHE A 109 8.19 6.71 -6.55
CA PHE A 109 7.79 7.96 -7.20
C PHE A 109 6.29 7.84 -7.51
N TYR A 110 5.45 8.69 -6.90
CA TYR A 110 4.01 8.68 -7.10
C TYR A 110 3.62 9.27 -8.45
N LEU A 111 2.74 8.57 -9.16
CA LEU A 111 2.12 9.02 -10.40
C LEU A 111 0.72 9.60 -10.15
N LYS A 112 -0.04 8.91 -9.28
CA LYS A 112 -1.41 9.25 -8.92
C LYS A 112 -1.71 8.71 -7.52
N TRP A 113 -2.54 9.41 -6.75
CA TRP A 113 -3.03 8.93 -5.46
C TRP A 113 -4.50 9.26 -5.25
N TYR A 114 -5.37 8.23 -5.30
CA TYR A 114 -6.81 8.28 -5.05
C TYR A 114 -7.50 9.53 -5.61
N ASP A 115 -7.67 9.54 -6.93
CA ASP A 115 -8.30 10.53 -7.81
C ASP A 115 -7.44 11.73 -8.25
N GLU A 116 -6.26 11.98 -7.66
CA GLU A 116 -5.41 13.09 -8.09
C GLU A 116 -4.07 12.61 -8.66
N ALA A 117 -3.74 13.10 -9.85
CA ALA A 117 -2.39 12.96 -10.40
C ALA A 117 -1.46 13.98 -9.73
N HIS A 118 -0.23 13.55 -9.44
CA HIS A 118 0.79 14.47 -8.95
C HIS A 118 1.28 15.38 -10.09
N PRO A 119 1.36 16.72 -9.89
CA PRO A 119 1.90 17.65 -10.89
C PRO A 119 3.29 17.25 -11.40
N SER A 120 4.18 16.81 -10.49
CA SER A 120 5.50 16.31 -10.83
C SER A 120 5.48 15.11 -11.78
N ALA A 121 4.51 14.20 -11.60
CA ALA A 121 4.33 13.04 -12.47
C ALA A 121 3.86 13.44 -13.88
N GLY A 122 2.96 14.42 -13.97
CA GLY A 122 2.51 14.94 -15.27
C GLY A 122 3.64 15.57 -16.10
N GLN A 123 4.63 16.16 -15.43
CA GLN A 123 5.79 16.75 -16.07
C GLN A 123 6.87 15.73 -16.44
N LEU A 124 7.15 14.78 -15.55
CA LEU A 124 8.28 13.85 -15.69
C LEU A 124 7.89 12.52 -16.34
N CYS A 125 6.60 12.15 -16.30
CA CYS A 125 6.08 10.89 -16.85
C CYS A 125 4.79 11.13 -17.64
N PRO A 126 4.80 11.97 -18.69
CA PRO A 126 3.58 12.35 -19.41
C PRO A 126 2.88 11.16 -20.08
N GLN A 127 3.63 10.19 -20.64
CA GLN A 127 3.07 9.01 -21.30
C GLN A 127 2.37 8.10 -20.29
N THR A 128 3.04 7.73 -19.19
CA THR A 128 2.47 6.88 -18.15
C THR A 128 1.24 7.53 -17.51
N THR A 129 1.30 8.83 -17.22
CA THR A 129 0.14 9.54 -16.65
C THR A 129 -1.03 9.65 -17.63
N ALA A 130 -0.78 9.77 -18.94
CA ALA A 130 -1.81 9.76 -19.98
C ALA A 130 -2.50 8.39 -20.07
N LEU A 131 -1.75 7.28 -19.98
CA LEU A 131 -2.30 5.93 -19.94
C LEU A 131 -3.16 5.72 -18.67
N LEU A 132 -2.65 6.11 -17.50
CA LEU A 132 -3.37 5.96 -16.22
C LEU A 132 -4.67 6.76 -16.16
N ARG A 133 -4.78 7.90 -16.87
CA ARG A 133 -6.03 8.68 -16.99
C ARG A 133 -7.14 7.94 -17.72
N GLN A 134 -6.79 7.02 -18.63
CA GLN A 134 -7.75 6.22 -19.39
C GLN A 134 -8.36 5.09 -18.57
N ILE A 135 -7.83 4.81 -17.36
CA ILE A 135 -8.23 3.67 -16.53
C ILE A 135 -8.79 4.17 -15.19
N PRO A 136 -10.10 4.46 -15.09
CA PRO A 136 -10.71 4.98 -13.86
C PRO A 136 -10.66 4.00 -12.68
N SER A 137 -10.50 2.69 -12.94
CA SER A 137 -10.33 1.67 -11.89
C SER A 137 -8.98 1.76 -11.18
N VAL A 138 -7.95 2.35 -11.78
CA VAL A 138 -6.67 2.64 -11.10
C VAL A 138 -6.86 3.83 -10.16
N LYS A 139 -6.78 3.58 -8.86
CA LYS A 139 -6.97 4.59 -7.79
C LYS A 139 -5.66 5.23 -7.34
N ALA A 140 -4.61 4.44 -7.22
CA ALA A 140 -3.27 4.92 -6.95
C ALA A 140 -2.27 4.25 -7.88
N ALA A 141 -1.19 4.97 -8.23
CA ALA A 141 -0.11 4.42 -9.04
C ALA A 141 1.21 5.07 -8.66
N MET A 142 2.29 4.28 -8.69
CA MET A 142 3.65 4.75 -8.46
C MET A 142 4.67 3.84 -9.14
N PHE A 143 5.84 4.36 -9.44
CA PHE A 143 7.02 3.53 -9.63
C PHE A 143 7.58 3.14 -8.27
N ALA A 144 7.86 1.86 -8.08
CA ALA A 144 8.38 1.31 -6.84
C ALA A 144 9.66 0.52 -7.10
N GLU A 145 10.73 0.92 -6.43
CA GLU A 145 12.05 0.29 -6.52
C GLU A 145 12.35 -0.53 -5.26
N LEU A 146 12.80 -1.76 -5.46
CA LEU A 146 13.34 -2.63 -4.42
C LEU A 146 14.81 -2.92 -4.77
N PRO A 147 15.78 -2.27 -4.07
CA PRO A 147 17.21 -2.44 -4.33
C PRO A 147 17.73 -3.85 -4.04
N PRO A 148 18.95 -4.19 -4.51
CA PRO A 148 19.66 -5.41 -4.15
C PRO A 148 19.68 -5.67 -2.64
N GLY A 149 19.53 -6.92 -2.24
CA GLY A 149 19.55 -7.34 -0.84
C GLY A 149 18.41 -6.84 0.04
N SER A 150 17.41 -6.16 -0.54
CA SER A 150 16.31 -5.56 0.22
C SER A 150 15.18 -6.56 0.48
N LYS A 151 14.59 -6.45 1.70
CA LYS A 151 13.47 -7.28 2.12
C LYS A 151 12.43 -6.45 2.85
N LEU A 152 11.18 -6.49 2.37
CA LEU A 152 10.05 -5.90 3.07
C LEU A 152 9.54 -6.86 4.14
N VAL A 153 9.12 -6.32 5.28
CA VAL A 153 8.58 -7.13 6.37
C VAL A 153 7.22 -7.72 5.99
N ARG A 154 6.88 -8.87 6.55
CA ARG A 154 5.54 -9.47 6.41
C ARG A 154 4.48 -8.53 6.98
N HIS A 155 3.51 -8.15 6.15
CA HIS A 155 2.40 -7.26 6.49
C HIS A 155 1.19 -7.61 5.64
N ARG A 156 0.08 -6.95 5.90
CA ARG A 156 -1.08 -6.86 5.02
C ARG A 156 -1.48 -5.41 4.91
N ASP A 157 -2.05 -5.03 3.78
CA ASP A 157 -2.55 -3.68 3.60
C ASP A 157 -3.89 -3.50 4.31
N PRO A 158 -4.24 -2.27 4.74
CA PRO A 158 -5.34 -2.05 5.65
C PRO A 158 -6.72 -2.21 5.01
N TYR A 159 -6.84 -1.99 3.69
CA TYR A 159 -8.11 -1.76 3.04
C TYR A 159 -8.39 -2.72 1.89
N ALA A 160 -9.55 -3.40 1.96
CA ALA A 160 -9.97 -4.40 0.97
C ALA A 160 -10.76 -3.84 -0.21
N GLY A 161 -10.99 -2.54 -0.27
CA GLY A 161 -11.68 -1.88 -1.39
C GLY A 161 -10.82 -1.73 -2.64
N SER A 162 -9.53 -2.03 -2.52
CA SER A 162 -8.57 -2.14 -3.63
C SER A 162 -8.01 -3.55 -3.76
N LEU A 163 -7.37 -3.78 -4.90
CA LEU A 163 -6.52 -4.90 -5.23
C LEU A 163 -5.21 -4.33 -5.76
N ARG A 164 -4.14 -5.09 -5.68
CA ARG A 164 -2.83 -4.67 -6.14
C ARG A 164 -2.51 -5.21 -7.51
N PHE A 165 -2.13 -4.32 -8.42
CA PHE A 165 -1.57 -4.65 -9.73
C PHE A 165 -0.10 -4.23 -9.76
N HIS A 166 0.78 -5.14 -10.15
CA HIS A 166 2.17 -4.85 -10.45
C HIS A 166 2.48 -5.21 -11.89
N LEU A 167 3.22 -4.34 -12.58
CA LEU A 167 3.81 -4.61 -13.89
C LEU A 167 5.33 -4.49 -13.79
N GLY A 168 6.04 -5.55 -14.17
CA GLY A 168 7.51 -5.56 -14.19
C GLY A 168 8.03 -4.59 -15.26
N LEU A 169 8.89 -3.65 -14.87
CA LEU A 169 9.47 -2.67 -15.79
C LEU A 169 10.98 -2.90 -15.98
N PHE A 170 11.70 -3.06 -14.90
CA PHE A 170 13.11 -3.39 -14.87
C PHE A 170 13.33 -4.33 -13.70
N THR A 171 13.44 -5.61 -13.99
CA THR A 171 13.50 -6.66 -12.99
C THR A 171 14.70 -7.57 -13.23
N PRO A 172 15.20 -8.26 -12.20
CA PRO A 172 16.26 -9.26 -12.39
C PRO A 172 15.83 -10.45 -13.26
N ASN A 173 14.52 -10.64 -13.48
CA ASN A 173 13.94 -11.84 -14.12
C ASN A 173 14.37 -13.15 -13.43
N ASP A 174 14.63 -13.10 -12.13
CA ASP A 174 15.18 -14.17 -11.30
C ASP A 174 14.22 -14.54 -10.16
N PRO A 175 14.01 -15.84 -9.89
CA PRO A 175 13.19 -16.31 -8.75
C PRO A 175 13.65 -15.82 -7.38
N ALA A 176 14.89 -15.38 -7.21
CA ALA A 176 15.40 -14.77 -5.99
C ALA A 176 14.87 -13.34 -5.75
N CYS A 177 14.19 -12.74 -6.75
CA CYS A 177 13.46 -11.48 -6.63
C CYS A 177 11.95 -11.73 -6.74
N PHE A 178 11.25 -11.81 -5.60
CA PHE A 178 9.87 -12.27 -5.54
C PHE A 178 9.00 -11.50 -4.55
N ILE A 179 7.68 -11.65 -4.71
CA ILE A 179 6.67 -11.38 -3.69
C ILE A 179 6.03 -12.71 -3.26
N GLU A 180 5.81 -12.87 -1.96
CA GLU A 180 5.05 -13.98 -1.39
C GLU A 180 3.75 -13.44 -0.82
N VAL A 181 2.61 -13.94 -1.30
CA VAL A 181 1.27 -13.56 -0.84
C VAL A 181 0.59 -14.82 -0.32
N ASP A 182 0.23 -14.84 0.95
CA ASP A 182 -0.40 -15.98 1.65
C ASP A 182 0.35 -17.32 1.49
N GLY A 183 1.69 -17.27 1.37
CA GLY A 183 2.56 -18.44 1.21
C GLY A 183 2.80 -18.88 -0.24
N GLU A 184 2.21 -18.19 -1.21
CA GLU A 184 2.44 -18.42 -2.64
C GLU A 184 3.39 -17.38 -3.21
N ARG A 185 4.41 -17.81 -3.98
CA ARG A 185 5.43 -16.90 -4.54
C ARG A 185 5.17 -16.58 -6.00
N TYR A 186 5.41 -15.32 -6.35
CA TYR A 186 5.49 -14.81 -7.70
C TYR A 186 6.81 -14.03 -7.85
N HIS A 187 7.60 -14.33 -8.88
CA HIS A 187 8.78 -13.55 -9.25
C HIS A 187 8.47 -12.63 -10.42
N TRP A 188 8.88 -11.38 -10.32
CA TRP A 188 8.62 -10.39 -11.35
C TRP A 188 9.46 -10.64 -12.60
N ARG A 189 8.83 -10.43 -13.75
CA ARG A 189 9.48 -10.42 -15.06
C ARG A 189 9.12 -9.14 -15.80
N ASP A 190 10.04 -8.69 -16.66
CA ASP A 190 9.85 -7.51 -17.49
C ASP A 190 8.66 -7.70 -18.43
N GLY A 191 7.76 -6.72 -18.47
CA GLY A 191 6.55 -6.74 -19.28
C GLY A 191 5.42 -7.64 -18.76
N GLU A 192 5.63 -8.43 -17.70
CA GLU A 192 4.59 -9.27 -17.12
C GLU A 192 3.86 -8.57 -15.97
N ALA A 193 2.54 -8.79 -15.93
CA ALA A 193 1.68 -8.25 -14.89
C ALA A 193 1.24 -9.33 -13.89
N VAL A 194 1.06 -8.95 -12.63
CA VAL A 194 0.43 -9.75 -11.59
C VAL A 194 -0.61 -8.94 -10.85
N VAL A 195 -1.74 -9.58 -10.52
CA VAL A 195 -2.78 -9.01 -9.66
C VAL A 195 -2.91 -9.88 -8.42
N PHE A 196 -2.97 -9.24 -7.25
CA PHE A 196 -3.15 -9.94 -5.99
C PHE A 196 -3.98 -9.14 -4.98
N ASP A 197 -4.53 -9.84 -4.01
CA ASP A 197 -5.25 -9.23 -2.90
C ASP A 197 -4.25 -8.90 -1.77
N GLU A 198 -3.91 -7.63 -1.66
CA GLU A 198 -2.95 -7.07 -0.71
C GLU A 198 -3.37 -7.19 0.75
N THR A 199 -4.61 -7.58 1.01
CA THR A 199 -5.12 -7.81 2.36
C THR A 199 -4.82 -9.23 2.89
N PHE A 200 -4.25 -10.12 2.07
CA PHE A 200 -3.51 -11.28 2.57
C PHE A 200 -2.13 -10.87 3.09
N ILE A 201 -1.58 -11.65 4.02
CA ILE A 201 -0.22 -11.38 4.49
C ILE A 201 0.78 -11.62 3.36
N HIS A 202 1.58 -10.61 3.08
CA HIS A 202 2.57 -10.66 2.02
C HIS A 202 3.89 -10.00 2.43
N TYR A 203 4.94 -10.29 1.69
CA TYR A 203 6.24 -9.64 1.76
C TYR A 203 6.97 -9.78 0.43
N ALA A 204 7.95 -8.92 0.20
CA ALA A 204 8.79 -8.93 -0.99
C ALA A 204 10.26 -9.03 -0.61
N GLU A 205 11.04 -9.71 -1.42
CA GLU A 205 12.48 -9.88 -1.24
C GLU A 205 13.18 -9.77 -2.60
N ASN A 206 14.30 -9.06 -2.63
CA ASN A 206 15.22 -9.01 -3.75
C ASN A 206 16.59 -9.47 -3.25
N ALA A 207 16.88 -10.76 -3.38
CA ALA A 207 18.14 -11.36 -2.99
C ALA A 207 19.16 -11.39 -4.15
N THR A 208 18.92 -10.59 -5.21
CA THR A 208 19.82 -10.47 -6.37
C THR A 208 20.71 -9.23 -6.26
N GLU A 209 21.65 -9.07 -7.21
CA GLU A 209 22.54 -7.91 -7.32
C GLU A 209 21.96 -6.76 -8.17
N HIS A 210 20.73 -6.90 -8.68
CA HIS A 210 20.08 -5.92 -9.55
C HIS A 210 18.86 -5.27 -8.90
N ASN A 211 18.59 -4.01 -9.24
CA ASN A 211 17.38 -3.33 -8.83
C ASN A 211 16.13 -3.98 -9.44
N ARG A 212 15.00 -3.93 -8.71
CA ARG A 212 13.67 -4.24 -9.23
C ARG A 212 12.83 -2.97 -9.24
N ILE A 213 12.41 -2.52 -10.44
CA ILE A 213 11.47 -1.40 -10.64
C ILE A 213 10.19 -1.93 -11.27
N ILE A 214 9.06 -1.60 -10.67
CA ILE A 214 7.73 -1.96 -11.14
C ILE A 214 6.83 -0.74 -11.22
N LEU A 215 5.82 -0.79 -12.08
CA LEU A 215 4.61 -0.01 -11.92
C LEU A 215 3.73 -0.72 -10.90
N PHE A 216 3.41 -0.02 -9.83
CA PHE A 216 2.62 -0.48 -8.69
C PHE A 216 1.31 0.30 -8.70
N CYS A 217 0.16 -0.37 -8.77
CA CYS A 217 -1.14 0.28 -8.77
C CYS A 217 -2.08 -0.34 -7.75
N ASP A 218 -2.89 0.52 -7.11
CA ASP A 218 -4.12 0.11 -6.46
C ASP A 218 -5.26 0.21 -7.48
N ILE A 219 -5.96 -0.89 -7.71
CA ILE A 219 -7.12 -0.95 -8.59
C ILE A 219 -8.39 -1.15 -7.77
N GLU A 220 -9.49 -0.50 -8.17
CA GLU A 220 -10.79 -0.63 -7.51
C GLU A 220 -11.24 -2.09 -7.51
N ARG A 221 -11.53 -2.65 -6.33
CA ARG A 221 -12.14 -3.99 -6.25
C ARG A 221 -13.53 -3.95 -6.88
N PRO A 222 -13.82 -4.79 -7.89
CA PRO A 222 -15.16 -4.85 -8.48
C PRO A 222 -16.14 -5.46 -7.47
N LEU A 223 -17.26 -4.77 -7.24
CA LEU A 223 -18.30 -5.17 -6.29
C LEU A 223 -19.61 -5.47 -7.00
N THR A 224 -20.40 -6.40 -6.44
CA THR A 224 -21.68 -6.85 -7.01
C THR A 224 -22.79 -5.83 -6.84
N GLN A 225 -22.74 -5.00 -5.80
CA GLN A 225 -23.78 -4.06 -5.42
C GLN A 225 -23.35 -2.62 -5.70
N GLY A 226 -24.22 -1.84 -6.36
CA GLY A 226 -23.94 -0.44 -6.70
C GLY A 226 -23.70 0.44 -5.48
N TRP A 227 -24.47 0.25 -4.39
CA TRP A 227 -24.28 1.00 -3.17
C TRP A 227 -22.94 0.69 -2.49
N ALA A 228 -22.46 -0.57 -2.53
CA ALA A 228 -21.16 -0.96 -2.00
C ALA A 228 -20.02 -0.32 -2.83
N THR A 229 -20.19 -0.27 -4.15
CA THR A 229 -19.27 0.44 -5.05
C THR A 229 -19.24 1.94 -4.74
N ALA A 230 -20.41 2.57 -4.54
CA ALA A 230 -20.50 3.98 -4.17
C ALA A 230 -19.82 4.26 -2.82
N PHE A 231 -20.04 3.39 -1.82
CA PHE A 231 -19.36 3.48 -0.52
C PHE A 231 -17.85 3.30 -0.66
N ASN A 232 -17.37 2.31 -1.45
CA ASN A 232 -15.94 2.11 -1.72
C ASN A 232 -15.31 3.37 -2.32
N ARG A 233 -15.95 3.98 -3.31
CA ARG A 233 -15.47 5.22 -3.96
C ARG A 233 -15.47 6.40 -2.99
N TRP A 234 -16.52 6.53 -2.16
CA TRP A 234 -16.56 7.55 -1.12
C TRP A 234 -15.41 7.38 -0.12
N PHE A 235 -15.19 6.14 0.38
CA PHE A 235 -14.12 5.84 1.33
C PHE A 235 -12.73 6.14 0.73
N SER A 236 -12.52 5.73 -0.52
CA SER A 236 -11.28 6.00 -1.26
C SER A 236 -10.98 7.49 -1.35
N ARG A 237 -11.97 8.31 -1.72
CA ARG A 237 -11.81 9.76 -1.89
C ARG A 237 -11.61 10.52 -0.58
N ASN A 238 -12.25 10.09 0.50
CA ASN A 238 -12.25 10.84 1.76
C ASN A 238 -11.23 10.31 2.77
N VAL A 239 -10.96 9.01 2.77
CA VAL A 239 -10.06 8.37 3.75
C VAL A 239 -8.71 8.05 3.14
N MET A 240 -8.68 7.28 2.02
CA MET A 240 -7.41 6.87 1.41
C MET A 240 -6.67 8.05 0.79
N ALA A 241 -7.37 8.99 0.16
CA ALA A 241 -6.77 10.21 -0.39
C ALA A 241 -6.08 11.09 0.67
N ALA A 242 -6.53 11.02 1.94
CA ALA A 242 -5.91 11.77 3.03
C ALA A 242 -4.47 11.32 3.35
N ALA A 243 -4.04 10.14 2.86
CA ALA A 243 -2.69 9.62 3.00
C ALA A 243 -1.76 9.99 1.81
N ALA A 244 -2.17 10.87 0.89
CA ALA A 244 -1.33 11.32 -0.22
C ALA A 244 0.00 11.89 0.27
N ALA A 245 1.11 11.40 -0.32
CA ALA A 245 2.46 11.85 -0.01
C ALA A 245 3.11 12.49 -1.25
N PRO A 246 3.90 13.57 -1.10
CA PRO A 246 4.49 14.27 -2.22
C PRO A 246 5.74 13.55 -2.75
N ASN A 247 6.05 13.76 -4.04
CA ASN A 247 7.38 13.48 -4.60
C ASN A 247 8.31 14.66 -4.35
N ASN A 248 7.78 15.87 -4.56
CA ASN A 248 8.49 17.14 -4.48
C ASN A 248 7.64 18.18 -3.75
N ALA A 249 8.22 19.33 -3.40
CA ALA A 249 7.56 20.40 -2.64
C ALA A 249 6.30 20.99 -3.32
N GLY A 250 6.17 20.86 -4.65
CA GLY A 250 5.00 21.31 -5.41
C GLY A 250 3.82 20.33 -5.45
N ASP A 251 4.02 19.10 -4.95
CA ASP A 251 2.97 18.09 -4.96
C ASP A 251 2.07 18.20 -3.73
N ARG A 252 0.86 17.68 -3.85
CA ARG A 252 -0.11 17.66 -2.77
C ARG A 252 0.29 16.71 -1.65
N THR A 253 0.17 17.19 -0.40
CA THR A 253 0.30 16.38 0.81
C THR A 253 -1.07 16.25 1.47
N GLY A 254 -1.52 15.02 1.69
CA GLY A 254 -2.79 14.73 2.36
C GLY A 254 -2.78 15.10 3.85
N GLY A 255 -3.98 15.31 4.42
CA GLY A 255 -4.13 15.73 5.82
C GLY A 255 -3.49 14.78 6.83
N LEU A 256 -3.58 13.46 6.61
CA LEU A 256 -2.95 12.46 7.48
C LEU A 256 -1.43 12.57 7.48
N ASN A 257 -0.80 12.84 6.33
CA ASN A 257 0.65 12.99 6.25
C ASN A 257 1.14 14.28 6.91
N ARG A 258 0.37 15.38 6.87
CA ARG A 258 0.70 16.61 7.61
C ARG A 258 0.72 16.39 9.12
N ILE A 259 -0.24 15.62 9.63
CA ILE A 259 -0.32 15.26 11.05
C ILE A 259 0.76 14.22 11.41
N PHE A 260 1.06 13.28 10.52
CA PHE A 260 1.98 12.19 10.73
C PHE A 260 3.40 12.67 11.08
N ASP A 261 3.91 13.68 10.40
CA ASP A 261 5.22 14.29 10.72
C ASP A 261 5.29 14.74 12.18
N SER A 262 4.28 15.46 12.64
CA SER A 262 4.21 15.95 14.02
C SER A 262 4.10 14.80 15.04
N LEU A 263 3.23 13.84 14.80
CA LEU A 263 3.05 12.66 15.64
C LEU A 263 4.30 11.78 15.69
N TYR A 264 5.00 11.66 14.55
CA TYR A 264 6.22 10.87 14.50
C TYR A 264 7.37 11.55 15.27
N LYS A 265 7.49 12.87 15.23
CA LYS A 265 8.44 13.64 16.05
C LYS A 265 8.17 13.43 17.55
N ILE A 266 6.90 13.48 17.98
CA ILE A 266 6.49 13.18 19.37
C ILE A 266 6.87 11.73 19.73
N ARG A 267 6.62 10.77 18.84
CA ARG A 267 7.02 9.36 19.03
C ARG A 267 8.52 9.19 19.19
N LEU A 268 9.33 9.92 18.42
CA LEU A 268 10.79 9.88 18.55
C LEU A 268 11.25 10.43 19.91
N GLN A 269 10.66 11.53 20.38
CA GLN A 269 10.92 12.07 21.72
C GLN A 269 10.55 11.05 22.80
N GLY A 270 9.38 10.41 22.67
CA GLY A 270 8.96 9.34 23.57
C GLY A 270 9.93 8.14 23.59
N LYS A 271 10.47 7.74 22.42
CA LYS A 271 11.51 6.69 22.37
C LYS A 271 12.81 7.11 23.05
N ARG A 272 13.25 8.37 22.88
CA ARG A 272 14.43 8.93 23.56
C ARG A 272 14.21 8.93 25.08
N LEU A 273 13.05 9.40 25.53
CA LEU A 273 12.68 9.39 26.95
C LEU A 273 12.65 7.95 27.51
N LYS A 274 12.07 7.00 26.78
CA LYS A 274 12.04 5.57 27.19
C LYS A 274 13.44 4.98 27.35
N LYS A 275 14.38 5.36 26.49
CA LYS A 275 15.80 4.96 26.64
C LYS A 275 16.46 5.57 27.88
N ARG A 276 16.16 6.86 28.17
CA ARG A 276 16.75 7.61 29.26
C ARG A 276 16.11 7.28 30.62
N ASN A 277 14.77 7.21 30.66
CA ASN A 277 14.00 6.93 31.88
C ASN A 277 12.70 6.17 31.51
N ARG A 278 12.76 4.85 31.65
CA ARG A 278 11.63 3.96 31.29
C ARG A 278 10.40 4.17 32.21
N LYS A 279 10.62 4.48 33.50
CA LYS A 279 9.52 4.72 34.46
C LYS A 279 8.79 6.01 34.13
N LEU A 280 9.52 7.11 33.87
CA LEU A 280 8.93 8.39 33.50
C LEU A 280 8.16 8.31 32.18
N TYR A 281 8.68 7.58 31.18
CA TYR A 281 7.97 7.34 29.91
C TYR A 281 6.62 6.67 30.12
N TYR A 282 6.56 5.61 30.93
CA TYR A 282 5.29 4.92 31.18
C TYR A 282 4.34 5.75 32.04
N LEU A 283 4.84 6.51 33.00
CA LEU A 283 4.04 7.44 33.79
C LEU A 283 3.35 8.48 32.89
N GLN A 284 4.13 9.14 32.02
CA GLN A 284 3.58 10.11 31.05
C GLN A 284 2.62 9.46 30.06
N LYS A 285 2.96 8.29 29.53
CA LYS A 285 2.10 7.55 28.59
C LYS A 285 0.74 7.22 29.23
N TRP A 286 0.73 6.64 30.41
CA TRP A 286 -0.51 6.24 31.08
C TRP A 286 -1.27 7.44 31.64
N GLY A 287 -0.57 8.47 32.11
CA GLY A 287 -1.19 9.75 32.50
C GLY A 287 -1.93 10.42 31.33
N PHE A 288 -1.33 10.42 30.13
CA PHE A 288 -1.98 10.93 28.92
C PHE A 288 -3.25 10.13 28.58
N PHE A 289 -3.18 8.79 28.59
CA PHE A 289 -4.36 7.97 28.32
C PHE A 289 -5.47 8.15 29.37
N ALA A 290 -5.12 8.34 30.64
CA ALA A 290 -6.10 8.59 31.70
C ALA A 290 -6.78 9.97 31.58
N LEU A 291 -6.14 10.95 30.87
CA LEU A 291 -6.74 12.27 30.63
C LEU A 291 -7.62 12.30 29.36
N VAL A 292 -7.44 11.35 28.45
CA VAL A 292 -8.17 11.30 27.17
C VAL A 292 -9.38 10.37 27.23
N LEU A 293 -9.41 9.42 28.17
CA LEU A 293 -10.52 8.51 28.48
C LEU A 293 -11.43 9.09 29.55
#